data_563fac5e84bd6ac12d8b3276ccb7a5c2
#
_entry.id   563fac5e84bd6ac12d8b3276ccb7a5c2
#
_cell.length_a   1.000
_cell.length_b   1.000
_cell.length_c   1.000
_cell.angle_alpha   90.00
_cell.angle_beta   90.00
_cell.angle_gamma   90.00
#
_symmetry.space_group_name_H-M   'P 1'
#
loop_
_entity.id
_entity.type
_entity.pdbx_description
1 polymer ?
#
loop_
_entity_poly.entity_id
_entity_poly.type
_entity_poly.pdbx_seq_one_letter_code
_entity_poly.pdbx_strand_id
1 'polypeptide(L)'
;MAESTAKFSIGDIVKHKQFNFRGVIYDVDFEFNNSEEWYKSIPKDVRPRKDQPFYHLLAENNEITYEAYVSEQNLVNDDSDEPIKHPLIEEIFSGKKGSGYFRPSN
;
A
#
# COMPACT_ATOMS: atom_id res chain seq x y z
N MET A 1 -21.46 -15.46 6.78
CA MET A 1 -20.10 -15.07 7.20
C MET A 1 -19.51 -14.08 6.22
N ALA A 2 -19.05 -12.99 6.73
CA ALA A 2 -18.44 -11.99 5.85
C ALA A 2 -17.04 -12.44 5.47
N GLU A 3 -16.75 -12.46 4.19
CA GLU A 3 -15.41 -12.70 3.71
C GLU A 3 -14.66 -11.38 3.68
N SER A 4 -13.42 -11.41 4.15
CA SER A 4 -12.53 -10.26 4.01
C SER A 4 -12.08 -10.18 2.56
N THR A 5 -12.56 -9.17 1.86
CA THR A 5 -12.09 -8.91 0.49
C THR A 5 -11.27 -7.63 0.51
N ALA A 6 -10.07 -7.72 -0.04
CA ALA A 6 -9.23 -6.55 -0.19
C ALA A 6 -9.77 -5.70 -1.35
N LYS A 7 -9.88 -4.40 -1.11
CA LYS A 7 -10.37 -3.45 -2.08
C LYS A 7 -9.36 -3.17 -3.19
N PHE A 8 -8.09 -3.25 -2.84
CA PHE A 8 -6.97 -3.00 -3.77
C PHE A 8 -6.19 -4.27 -4.01
N SER A 9 -5.47 -4.29 -5.11
CA SER A 9 -4.70 -5.47 -5.55
C SER A 9 -3.21 -5.15 -5.65
N ILE A 10 -2.39 -6.19 -5.61
CA ILE A 10 -0.95 -6.06 -5.87
C ILE A 10 -0.76 -5.40 -7.23
N GLY A 11 0.08 -4.38 -7.28
CA GLY A 11 0.34 -3.61 -8.49
C GLY A 11 -0.45 -2.31 -8.59
N ASP A 12 -1.51 -2.16 -7.80
CA ASP A 12 -2.29 -0.93 -7.81
C ASP A 12 -1.49 0.23 -7.24
N ILE A 13 -1.64 1.40 -7.84
CA ILE A 13 -1.05 2.63 -7.33
C ILE A 13 -2.10 3.33 -6.47
N VAL A 14 -1.72 3.60 -5.23
CA VAL A 14 -2.62 4.20 -4.24
C VAL A 14 -1.95 5.41 -3.60
N LYS A 15 -2.75 6.24 -2.97
CA LYS A 15 -2.25 7.37 -2.18
C LYS A 15 -2.93 7.38 -0.81
N HIS A 16 -2.25 7.94 0.17
CA HIS A 16 -2.81 8.11 1.50
C HIS A 16 -3.80 9.25 1.50
N LYS A 17 -4.90 9.08 2.21
CA LYS A 17 -5.96 10.10 2.27
C LYS A 17 -5.53 11.38 2.98
N GLN A 18 -4.63 11.28 3.94
CA GLN A 18 -4.23 12.40 4.79
C GLN A 18 -2.78 12.82 4.62
N PHE A 19 -1.88 11.85 4.49
CA PHE A 19 -0.45 12.13 4.39
C PHE A 19 -0.02 12.23 2.93
N ASN A 20 1.01 13.03 2.69
CA ASN A 20 1.47 13.28 1.34
C ASN A 20 2.43 12.19 0.87
N PHE A 21 1.88 11.01 0.58
CA PHE A 21 2.66 9.96 -0.08
C PHE A 21 1.75 9.07 -0.91
N ARG A 22 2.38 8.39 -1.85
CA ARG A 22 1.73 7.44 -2.75
C ARG A 22 2.64 6.23 -2.90
N GLY A 23 2.12 5.14 -3.38
CA GLY A 23 2.92 3.94 -3.54
C GLY A 23 2.23 2.88 -4.37
N VAL A 24 2.99 1.84 -4.69
CA VAL A 24 2.48 0.66 -5.37
C VAL A 24 2.39 -0.48 -4.36
N ILE A 25 1.27 -1.20 -4.39
CA ILE A 25 1.05 -2.32 -3.50
C ILE A 25 1.87 -3.51 -3.97
N TYR A 26 2.70 -4.07 -3.09
CA TYR A 26 3.46 -5.27 -3.41
C TYR A 26 3.05 -6.48 -2.59
N ASP A 27 2.28 -6.30 -1.53
CA ASP A 27 1.73 -7.41 -0.75
C ASP A 27 0.48 -6.96 -0.01
N VAL A 28 -0.39 -7.91 0.31
CA VAL A 28 -1.67 -7.66 0.99
C VAL A 28 -1.83 -8.62 2.15
N ASP A 29 -2.11 -8.06 3.33
CA ASP A 29 -2.53 -8.82 4.49
C ASP A 29 -4.04 -8.59 4.66
N PHE A 30 -4.83 -9.66 4.73
CA PHE A 30 -6.29 -9.49 4.82
C PHE A 30 -6.73 -8.97 6.18
N GLU A 31 -5.87 -9.04 7.18
CA GLU A 31 -6.04 -8.35 8.45
C GLU A 31 -4.66 -7.99 8.99
N PHE A 32 -4.63 -7.17 10.03
CA PHE A 32 -3.38 -6.67 10.60
C PHE A 32 -2.41 -7.83 10.91
N ASN A 33 -1.19 -7.72 10.42
CA ASN A 33 -0.14 -8.72 10.62
C ASN A 33 1.22 -8.04 10.81
N ASN A 34 1.32 -7.28 11.88
CA ASN A 34 2.57 -6.65 12.29
C ASN A 34 2.64 -6.73 13.81
N SER A 35 3.68 -6.16 14.42
CA SER A 35 3.86 -6.27 15.86
C SER A 35 2.90 -5.37 16.64
N GLU A 36 2.59 -5.77 17.88
CA GLU A 36 1.83 -4.91 18.78
C GLU A 36 2.58 -3.61 19.07
N GLU A 37 3.90 -3.65 19.13
CA GLU A 37 4.71 -2.46 19.34
C GLU A 37 4.52 -1.47 18.22
N TRP A 38 4.54 -1.95 16.97
CA TRP A 38 4.29 -1.09 15.81
C TRP A 38 2.87 -0.50 15.88
N TYR A 39 1.88 -1.33 16.20
CA TYR A 39 0.48 -0.90 16.28
C TYR A 39 0.29 0.17 17.36
N LYS A 40 0.88 -0.04 18.52
CA LYS A 40 0.77 0.90 19.64
C LYS A 40 1.57 2.18 19.41
N SER A 41 2.51 2.17 18.48
CA SER A 41 3.25 3.39 18.11
C SER A 41 2.37 4.38 17.35
N ILE A 42 1.25 3.93 16.79
CA ILE A 42 0.30 4.81 16.12
C ILE A 42 -0.50 5.56 17.20
N PRO A 43 -0.61 6.88 17.10
CA PRO A 43 -1.41 7.64 18.06
C PRO A 43 -2.83 7.08 18.17
N LYS A 44 -3.31 6.96 19.39
CA LYS A 44 -4.54 6.24 19.71
C LYS A 44 -5.77 6.76 18.95
N ASP A 45 -5.84 8.04 18.72
CA ASP A 45 -6.97 8.69 18.04
C ASP A 45 -7.01 8.46 16.53
N VAL A 46 -5.89 8.03 15.94
CA VAL A 46 -5.80 7.74 14.50
C VAL A 46 -5.46 6.28 14.22
N ARG A 47 -5.43 5.47 15.26
CA ARG A 47 -5.08 4.05 15.15
C ARG A 47 -6.21 3.28 14.45
N PRO A 48 -5.92 2.61 13.33
CA PRO A 48 -6.95 1.88 12.59
C PRO A 48 -7.31 0.57 13.27
N ARG A 49 -8.51 0.05 12.95
CA ARG A 49 -8.91 -1.27 13.40
C ARG A 49 -8.02 -2.34 12.74
N LYS A 50 -7.77 -3.42 13.45
CA LYS A 50 -6.98 -4.54 12.96
C LYS A 50 -7.74 -5.44 11.99
N ASP A 51 -9.06 -5.44 12.04
CA ASP A 51 -9.92 -6.35 11.28
C ASP A 51 -10.28 -5.80 9.90
N GLN A 52 -9.28 -5.36 9.18
CA GLN A 52 -9.41 -4.86 7.82
C GLN A 52 -8.12 -5.18 7.06
N PRO A 53 -8.14 -5.16 5.72
CA PRO A 53 -6.91 -5.35 4.96
C PRO A 53 -5.87 -4.26 5.25
N PHE A 54 -4.62 -4.69 5.28
CA PHE A 54 -3.45 -3.82 5.35
C PHE A 54 -2.58 -4.09 4.14
N TYR A 55 -1.94 -3.06 3.64
CA TYR A 55 -1.18 -3.12 2.40
C TYR A 55 0.27 -2.75 2.62
N HIS A 56 1.15 -3.53 2.00
CA HIS A 56 2.58 -3.22 1.94
C HIS A 56 2.84 -2.43 0.68
N LEU A 57 3.38 -1.24 0.81
CA LEU A 57 3.60 -0.32 -0.29
C LEU A 57 5.08 -0.04 -0.51
N LEU A 58 5.47 0.00 -1.78
CA LEU A 58 6.68 0.70 -2.17
C LEU A 58 6.28 2.16 -2.34
N ALA A 59 6.64 2.97 -1.37
CA ALA A 59 6.10 4.32 -1.24
C ALA A 59 7.11 5.41 -1.57
N GLU A 60 6.60 6.54 -1.97
CA GLU A 60 7.39 7.74 -2.18
C GLU A 60 6.61 8.97 -1.71
N ASN A 61 7.35 9.95 -1.24
CA ASN A 61 6.87 11.32 -1.19
C ASN A 61 7.79 12.12 -2.10
N ASN A 62 7.76 13.43 -2.08
CA ASN A 62 8.59 14.20 -3.02
C ASN A 62 10.08 14.19 -2.67
N GLU A 63 10.48 13.60 -1.57
CA GLU A 63 11.84 13.67 -1.06
C GLU A 63 12.52 12.31 -0.92
N ILE A 64 11.79 11.30 -0.45
CA ILE A 64 12.35 9.99 -0.14
C ILE A 64 11.48 8.86 -0.63
N THR A 65 12.08 7.68 -0.72
CA THR A 65 11.38 6.43 -0.98
C THR A 65 11.50 5.53 0.25
N TYR A 66 10.45 4.75 0.51
CA TYR A 66 10.42 3.90 1.70
C TYR A 66 9.36 2.81 1.53
N GLU A 67 9.29 1.90 2.49
CA GLU A 67 8.21 0.91 2.54
C GLU A 67 7.22 1.35 3.60
N ALA A 68 5.94 1.27 3.28
CA ALA A 68 4.87 1.66 4.19
C ALA A 68 3.89 0.52 4.39
N TYR A 69 3.29 0.47 5.56
CA TYR A 69 2.26 -0.49 5.92
C TYR A 69 1.01 0.28 6.30
N VAL A 70 -0.05 0.18 5.49
CA VAL A 70 -1.19 1.10 5.58
C VAL A 70 -2.50 0.32 5.56
N SER A 71 -3.41 0.70 6.46
CA SER A 71 -4.75 0.14 6.51
C SER A 71 -5.58 0.60 5.31
N GLU A 72 -6.49 -0.26 4.87
CA GLU A 72 -7.36 0.01 3.72
C GLU A 72 -8.13 1.32 3.85
N GLN A 73 -8.61 1.62 5.06
CA GLN A 73 -9.42 2.83 5.29
C GLN A 73 -8.68 4.13 4.97
N ASN A 74 -7.35 4.09 4.96
CA ASN A 74 -6.53 5.29 4.75
C ASN A 74 -6.02 5.44 3.32
N LEU A 75 -6.44 4.57 2.41
CA LEU A 75 -5.96 4.57 1.02
C LEU A 75 -7.07 4.84 0.03
N VAL A 76 -6.72 5.53 -1.05
CA VAL A 76 -7.55 5.69 -2.24
C VAL A 76 -6.70 5.43 -3.48
N ASN A 77 -7.35 5.10 -4.60
CA ASN A 77 -6.66 4.95 -5.87
C ASN A 77 -6.01 6.26 -6.27
N ASP A 78 -4.83 6.15 -6.86
CA ASP A 78 -4.15 7.30 -7.45
C ASP A 78 -4.46 7.32 -8.95
N ASP A 79 -5.17 8.35 -9.40
CA ASP A 79 -5.62 8.50 -10.77
C ASP A 79 -4.66 9.30 -11.65
N SER A 80 -3.50 9.67 -11.12
CA SER A 80 -2.57 10.53 -11.83
C SER A 80 -1.85 9.85 -13.00
N ASP A 81 -1.81 8.52 -13.02
CA ASP A 81 -1.02 7.71 -13.95
C ASP A 81 0.49 7.96 -13.86
N GLU A 82 0.93 8.71 -12.88
CA GLU A 82 2.35 8.96 -12.67
C GLU A 82 3.04 7.71 -12.13
N PRO A 83 4.17 7.31 -12.68
CA PRO A 83 4.90 6.15 -12.14
C PRO A 83 5.39 6.40 -10.72
N ILE A 84 5.55 5.33 -9.98
CA ILE A 84 6.15 5.36 -8.64
C ILE A 84 7.67 5.29 -8.80
N LYS A 85 8.38 6.24 -8.21
CA LYS A 85 9.84 6.27 -8.26
C LYS A 85 10.40 5.57 -7.02
N HIS A 86 10.61 4.27 -7.14
CA HIS A 86 11.14 3.47 -6.04
C HIS A 86 12.12 2.44 -6.61
N PRO A 87 13.30 2.27 -5.98
CA PRO A 87 14.33 1.39 -6.52
C PRO A 87 13.92 -0.08 -6.58
N LEU A 88 13.00 -0.54 -5.74
CA LEU A 88 12.58 -1.93 -5.73
C LEU A 88 11.52 -2.29 -6.77
N ILE A 89 10.99 -1.32 -7.48
CA ILE A 89 9.96 -1.61 -8.49
C ILE A 89 10.46 -2.57 -9.55
N GLU A 90 11.66 -2.34 -10.06
CA GLU A 90 12.23 -3.18 -11.11
C GLU A 90 12.54 -4.61 -10.64
N GLU A 91 12.71 -4.80 -9.33
CA GLU A 91 12.95 -6.12 -8.76
C GLU A 91 11.67 -6.91 -8.55
N ILE A 92 10.55 -6.24 -8.31
CA ILE A 92 9.28 -6.87 -7.95
C ILE A 92 8.35 -6.95 -9.14
N PHE A 93 8.31 -5.89 -9.97
CA PHE A 93 7.38 -5.79 -11.09
C PHE A 93 8.11 -5.81 -12.43
N SER A 94 7.42 -6.34 -13.45
CA SER A 94 7.96 -6.38 -14.82
C SER A 94 7.76 -5.07 -15.56
N GLY A 95 6.75 -4.29 -15.21
CA GLY A 95 6.49 -3.04 -15.87
C GLY A 95 5.16 -2.44 -15.44
N LYS A 96 4.86 -1.27 -15.99
CA LYS A 96 3.64 -0.53 -15.73
C LYS A 96 2.68 -0.73 -16.90
N LYS A 97 1.41 -0.99 -16.59
CA LYS A 97 0.35 -1.11 -17.60
C LYS A 97 -0.86 -0.32 -17.12
N GLY A 98 -1.20 0.75 -17.83
CA GLY A 98 -2.27 1.63 -17.40
C GLY A 98 -1.92 2.31 -16.08
N SER A 99 -2.81 2.22 -15.10
CA SER A 99 -2.64 2.81 -13.79
C SER A 99 -2.01 1.87 -12.76
N GLY A 100 -1.45 0.75 -13.18
CA GLY A 100 -0.88 -0.23 -12.25
C GLY A 100 0.38 -0.88 -12.77
N TYR A 101 0.99 -1.68 -11.90
CA TYR A 101 2.16 -2.48 -12.20
C TYR A 101 1.79 -3.94 -12.26
N PHE A 102 2.55 -4.73 -13.01
CA PHE A 102 2.28 -6.16 -13.11
C PHE A 102 3.53 -6.97 -12.80
N ARG A 103 3.32 -8.16 -12.23
CA ARG A 103 4.37 -9.13 -11.95
C ARG A 103 4.58 -10.03 -13.15
N PRO A 104 5.79 -10.63 -13.30
CA PRO A 104 6.00 -11.63 -14.33
C PRO A 104 5.08 -12.83 -14.11
N SER A 105 4.50 -13.35 -15.18
CA SER A 105 3.78 -14.62 -15.15
C SER A 105 4.77 -15.76 -15.17
N ASN A 106 4.60 -16.69 -14.28
CA ASN A 106 5.41 -17.92 -14.29
C ASN A 106 4.58 -19.08 -14.77
#